data_1e8e7d8b162ab632bed5729a9a58a388
#
_entry.id   1e8e7d8b162ab632bed5729a9a58a388
#
_cell.length_a   1.000
_cell.length_b   1.000
_cell.length_c   1.000
_cell.angle_alpha   90.00
_cell.angle_beta   90.00
_cell.angle_gamma   90.00
#
_symmetry.space_group_name_H-M   'P 1'
#
loop_
_entity.id
_entity.type
_entity.pdbx_description
1 polymer ?
#
loop_
_entity_poly.entity_id
_entity_poly.type
_entity_poly.pdbx_seq_one_letter_code
_entity_poly.pdbx_strand_id
1 'polypeptide(L)'
;MRLSKLFKNAPTVNITGLSFDSRTVRPGNIYFCLPGLTNDGHDFIDSAIKNGAVCIVHSKELLNMASGAVYIRVEDVNDAMNKVARIFYAKPSDKLKMYGVTGTNGKSTITNIIRDMINDKTPCGYIGTIAIKYGDIELQPNLTTPDALFLQSKLADMVRVGMKACALEVSSHGLAQHRVDGISFDCAIFTNLTYDHLDFHGTMENYFEAKSLLFKNLVKEDGVSVINKDDEKYDALKDCSKARVVSYAVNSEADYRAINIKMSSQGTQFDLVYSGHMYPVKTNLVGNFNVYNLLAVIAALNETGYDLDKIIEKCLHIAQVEGRMERIDCGQPYNVIVDFAHTPDGMEKMMQFGRSVTMPGHRLIAVFGSAGKRDVHKRKVFGELA
;
A
#
# COMPACT_ATOMS: atom_id res chain seq x y z
N MET A 1 -2.33 -29.37 -4.00
CA MET A 1 -2.26 -29.52 -2.52
C MET A 1 -3.47 -30.32 -2.05
N ARG A 2 -3.40 -31.06 -0.91
CA ARG A 2 -4.57 -31.81 -0.39
C ARG A 2 -5.47 -30.90 0.42
N LEU A 3 -6.79 -31.00 0.27
CA LEU A 3 -7.80 -30.20 1.02
C LEU A 3 -7.64 -30.37 2.53
N SER A 4 -7.35 -31.60 3.00
CA SER A 4 -7.10 -31.91 4.43
C SER A 4 -5.91 -31.17 5.06
N LYS A 5 -5.02 -30.55 4.25
CA LYS A 5 -3.96 -29.64 4.76
C LYS A 5 -4.45 -28.20 4.93
N LEU A 6 -5.57 -27.86 4.31
CA LEU A 6 -6.16 -26.51 4.32
C LEU A 6 -7.28 -26.41 5.37
N PHE A 7 -8.06 -27.47 5.52
CA PHE A 7 -9.18 -27.54 6.48
C PHE A 7 -9.09 -28.81 7.30
N LYS A 8 -9.18 -28.63 8.63
CA LYS A 8 -9.21 -29.76 9.56
C LYS A 8 -10.41 -30.67 9.29
N ASN A 9 -10.21 -31.97 9.30
CA ASN A 9 -11.23 -33.00 9.06
C ASN A 9 -11.84 -33.00 7.64
N ALA A 10 -11.29 -32.26 6.69
CA ALA A 10 -11.73 -32.30 5.30
C ALA A 10 -11.25 -33.60 4.61
N PRO A 11 -12.00 -34.13 3.63
CA PRO A 11 -11.61 -35.30 2.87
C PRO A 11 -10.34 -35.03 2.04
N THR A 12 -9.68 -36.14 1.64
CA THR A 12 -8.46 -36.06 0.80
C THR A 12 -8.85 -35.80 -0.66
N VAL A 13 -9.05 -34.51 -0.98
CA VAL A 13 -9.27 -34.03 -2.37
C VAL A 13 -8.05 -33.25 -2.81
N ASN A 14 -7.64 -33.39 -4.06
CA ASN A 14 -6.51 -32.61 -4.59
C ASN A 14 -6.97 -31.23 -5.05
N ILE A 15 -6.34 -30.17 -4.52
CA ILE A 15 -6.63 -28.78 -4.84
C ILE A 15 -5.54 -28.25 -5.76
N THR A 16 -5.95 -27.69 -6.91
CA THR A 16 -5.06 -27.15 -7.95
C THR A 16 -5.00 -25.61 -7.93
N GLY A 17 -6.01 -24.94 -7.36
CA GLY A 17 -6.08 -23.49 -7.30
C GLY A 17 -7.19 -22.96 -6.38
N LEU A 18 -7.25 -21.65 -6.27
CA LEU A 18 -8.21 -20.92 -5.43
C LEU A 18 -8.91 -19.88 -6.28
N SER A 19 -10.23 -19.68 -6.09
CA SER A 19 -11.00 -18.62 -6.74
C SER A 19 -12.15 -18.14 -5.86
N PHE A 20 -12.51 -16.87 -5.98
CA PHE A 20 -13.74 -16.28 -5.46
C PHE A 20 -14.65 -15.71 -6.58
N ASP A 21 -14.20 -15.81 -7.84
CA ASP A 21 -14.99 -15.47 -9.03
C ASP A 21 -15.32 -16.76 -9.79
N SER A 22 -16.61 -17.10 -9.88
CA SER A 22 -17.06 -18.35 -10.53
C SER A 22 -16.61 -18.47 -12.00
N ARG A 23 -16.42 -17.33 -12.69
CA ARG A 23 -15.96 -17.26 -14.09
C ARG A 23 -14.49 -17.65 -14.25
N THR A 24 -13.68 -17.51 -13.21
CA THR A 24 -12.24 -17.81 -13.22
C THR A 24 -11.92 -19.18 -12.63
N VAL A 25 -12.92 -19.88 -12.10
CA VAL A 25 -12.79 -21.25 -11.58
C VAL A 25 -12.25 -22.18 -12.66
N ARG A 26 -11.34 -23.08 -12.26
CA ARG A 26 -10.77 -24.14 -13.09
C ARG A 26 -10.92 -25.48 -12.38
N PRO A 27 -10.85 -26.63 -13.09
CA PRO A 27 -10.95 -27.95 -12.49
C PRO A 27 -9.99 -28.14 -11.32
N GLY A 28 -10.54 -28.57 -10.16
CA GLY A 28 -9.77 -28.78 -8.93
C GLY A 28 -9.64 -27.54 -8.03
N ASN A 29 -10.30 -26.42 -8.35
CA ASN A 29 -10.27 -25.21 -7.52
C ASN A 29 -11.15 -25.34 -6.28
N ILE A 30 -10.75 -24.60 -5.22
CA ILE A 30 -11.66 -24.16 -4.15
C ILE A 30 -12.34 -22.89 -4.63
N TYR A 31 -13.66 -22.82 -4.48
CA TYR A 31 -14.45 -21.62 -4.67
C TYR A 31 -14.88 -21.02 -3.32
N PHE A 32 -14.58 -19.75 -3.08
CA PHE A 32 -14.95 -19.00 -1.88
C PHE A 32 -16.18 -18.14 -2.17
N CYS A 33 -17.28 -18.39 -1.45
CA CYS A 33 -18.53 -17.64 -1.58
C CYS A 33 -18.45 -16.31 -0.81
N LEU A 34 -17.71 -15.33 -1.34
CA LEU A 34 -17.59 -14.02 -0.68
C LEU A 34 -18.93 -13.26 -0.75
N PRO A 35 -19.44 -12.75 0.39
CA PRO A 35 -20.53 -11.81 0.37
C PRO A 35 -20.03 -10.46 -0.18
N GLY A 36 -20.62 -9.98 -1.27
CA GLY A 36 -20.28 -8.69 -1.88
C GLY A 36 -21.36 -7.64 -1.66
N LEU A 37 -21.03 -6.37 -1.95
CA LEU A 37 -21.99 -5.26 -1.81
C LEU A 37 -23.13 -5.31 -2.83
N THR A 38 -22.88 -5.83 -4.02
CA THR A 38 -23.84 -5.88 -5.13
C THR A 38 -24.21 -7.30 -5.52
N ASN A 39 -23.33 -8.26 -5.35
CA ASN A 39 -23.53 -9.66 -5.71
C ASN A 39 -23.04 -10.54 -4.56
N ASP A 40 -23.77 -11.60 -4.28
CA ASP A 40 -23.36 -12.59 -3.28
C ASP A 40 -22.72 -13.79 -3.96
N GLY A 41 -21.50 -14.16 -3.55
CA GLY A 41 -20.80 -15.31 -4.08
C GLY A 41 -21.54 -16.64 -3.93
N HIS A 42 -22.46 -16.75 -2.96
CA HIS A 42 -23.30 -17.93 -2.78
C HIS A 42 -24.26 -18.18 -3.96
N ASP A 43 -24.66 -17.13 -4.68
CA ASP A 43 -25.57 -17.24 -5.84
C ASP A 43 -24.89 -17.89 -7.05
N PHE A 44 -23.56 -18.02 -7.04
CA PHE A 44 -22.76 -18.53 -8.14
C PHE A 44 -22.18 -19.93 -7.90
N ILE A 45 -22.63 -20.64 -6.85
CA ILE A 45 -22.12 -21.98 -6.49
C ILE A 45 -22.26 -22.96 -7.65
N ASP A 46 -23.44 -23.04 -8.28
CA ASP A 46 -23.70 -23.96 -9.38
C ASP A 46 -22.78 -23.66 -10.58
N SER A 47 -22.55 -22.37 -10.87
CA SER A 47 -21.63 -21.94 -11.92
C SER A 47 -20.20 -22.36 -11.60
N ALA A 48 -19.77 -22.20 -10.34
CA ALA A 48 -18.44 -22.60 -9.89
C ALA A 48 -18.23 -24.13 -10.01
N ILE A 49 -19.22 -24.93 -9.61
CA ILE A 49 -19.19 -26.40 -9.74
C ILE A 49 -19.13 -26.80 -11.21
N LYS A 50 -19.96 -26.21 -12.06
CA LYS A 50 -19.94 -26.45 -13.51
C LYS A 50 -18.58 -26.14 -14.13
N ASN A 51 -17.87 -25.15 -13.63
CA ASN A 51 -16.52 -24.77 -14.06
C ASN A 51 -15.42 -25.62 -13.41
N GLY A 52 -15.76 -26.57 -12.54
CA GLY A 52 -14.86 -27.57 -11.99
C GLY A 52 -14.37 -27.30 -10.56
N ALA A 53 -15.07 -26.48 -9.78
CA ALA A 53 -14.80 -26.38 -8.36
C ALA A 53 -15.06 -27.72 -7.66
N VAL A 54 -14.08 -28.19 -6.89
CA VAL A 54 -14.15 -29.44 -6.12
C VAL A 54 -14.41 -29.19 -4.63
N CYS A 55 -14.34 -27.94 -4.21
CA CYS A 55 -14.65 -27.53 -2.84
C CYS A 55 -15.33 -26.14 -2.86
N ILE A 56 -16.38 -25.99 -2.08
CA ILE A 56 -17.14 -24.76 -1.89
C ILE A 56 -16.98 -24.33 -0.42
N VAL A 57 -16.44 -23.13 -0.20
CA VAL A 57 -16.34 -22.52 1.14
C VAL A 57 -17.41 -21.46 1.26
N HIS A 58 -18.31 -21.60 2.23
CA HIS A 58 -19.50 -20.78 2.39
C HIS A 58 -19.81 -20.44 3.85
N SER A 59 -20.57 -19.37 4.09
CA SER A 59 -20.99 -18.97 5.45
C SER A 59 -22.49 -19.16 5.69
N LYS A 60 -23.31 -19.21 4.63
CA LYS A 60 -24.76 -19.33 4.73
C LYS A 60 -25.21 -20.78 4.83
N GLU A 61 -26.40 -21.00 5.35
CA GLU A 61 -27.07 -22.27 5.22
C GLU A 61 -27.55 -22.50 3.77
N LEU A 62 -27.20 -23.66 3.21
CA LEU A 62 -27.53 -24.01 1.83
C LEU A 62 -28.66 -25.04 1.83
N LEU A 63 -29.74 -24.70 1.15
CA LEU A 63 -30.92 -25.60 1.05
C LEU A 63 -30.65 -26.81 0.14
N ASN A 64 -29.84 -26.63 -0.90
CA ASN A 64 -29.48 -27.66 -1.85
C ASN A 64 -27.94 -27.69 -2.01
N MET A 65 -27.35 -28.87 -1.90
CA MET A 65 -25.94 -29.12 -2.16
C MET A 65 -25.82 -30.03 -3.37
N ALA A 66 -25.34 -29.50 -4.48
CA ALA A 66 -25.07 -30.28 -5.68
C ALA A 66 -23.98 -31.34 -5.41
N SER A 67 -24.16 -32.54 -6.00
CA SER A 67 -23.17 -33.60 -5.91
C SER A 67 -21.90 -33.20 -6.69
N GLY A 68 -20.72 -33.68 -6.26
CA GLY A 68 -19.46 -33.50 -6.97
C GLY A 68 -18.50 -32.47 -6.36
N ALA A 69 -18.92 -31.75 -5.31
CA ALA A 69 -18.04 -30.87 -4.56
C ALA A 69 -18.13 -31.14 -3.04
N VAL A 70 -17.04 -30.84 -2.33
CA VAL A 70 -17.01 -30.81 -0.86
C VAL A 70 -17.48 -29.44 -0.39
N TYR A 71 -18.39 -29.41 0.56
CA TYR A 71 -18.88 -28.15 1.14
C TYR A 71 -18.26 -27.95 2.53
N ILE A 72 -17.71 -26.75 2.76
CA ILE A 72 -17.10 -26.37 4.03
C ILE A 72 -17.76 -25.08 4.49
N ARG A 73 -18.56 -25.19 5.56
CA ARG A 73 -19.15 -24.05 6.21
C ARG A 73 -18.16 -23.40 7.17
N VAL A 74 -18.03 -22.07 7.10
CA VAL A 74 -17.18 -21.23 7.95
C VAL A 74 -17.99 -20.05 8.49
N GLU A 75 -17.54 -19.44 9.57
CA GLU A 75 -18.15 -18.21 10.10
C GLU A 75 -17.90 -17.02 9.19
N ASP A 76 -16.65 -16.87 8.74
CA ASP A 76 -16.20 -15.79 7.84
C ASP A 76 -15.42 -16.35 6.65
N VAL A 77 -15.95 -16.11 5.45
CA VAL A 77 -15.35 -16.59 4.20
C VAL A 77 -14.08 -15.79 3.86
N ASN A 78 -14.01 -14.49 4.20
CA ASN A 78 -12.80 -13.69 3.98
C ASN A 78 -11.64 -14.19 4.82
N ASP A 79 -11.88 -14.41 6.12
CA ASP A 79 -10.88 -14.97 7.04
C ASP A 79 -10.40 -16.35 6.56
N ALA A 80 -11.35 -17.23 6.22
CA ALA A 80 -11.03 -18.57 5.71
C ALA A 80 -10.22 -18.49 4.40
N MET A 81 -10.60 -17.61 3.47
CA MET A 81 -9.90 -17.43 2.20
C MET A 81 -8.46 -16.95 2.42
N ASN A 82 -8.24 -15.96 3.28
CA ASN A 82 -6.92 -15.44 3.60
C ASN A 82 -6.02 -16.51 4.24
N LYS A 83 -6.54 -17.27 5.22
CA LYS A 83 -5.82 -18.38 5.86
C LYS A 83 -5.46 -19.48 4.87
N VAL A 84 -6.41 -19.88 4.02
CA VAL A 84 -6.20 -20.89 2.99
C VAL A 84 -5.19 -20.42 1.96
N ALA A 85 -5.33 -19.20 1.45
CA ALA A 85 -4.41 -18.63 0.46
C ALA A 85 -2.98 -18.59 1.00
N ARG A 86 -2.79 -18.11 2.23
CA ARG A 86 -1.47 -18.09 2.88
C ARG A 86 -0.82 -19.47 2.93
N ILE A 87 -1.59 -20.53 3.29
CA ILE A 87 -1.07 -21.89 3.34
C ILE A 87 -0.83 -22.44 1.93
N PHE A 88 -1.78 -22.24 1.01
CA PHE A 88 -1.72 -22.74 -0.37
C PHE A 88 -0.49 -22.21 -1.10
N TYR A 89 -0.15 -20.94 -0.94
CA TYR A 89 1.02 -20.29 -1.51
C TYR A 89 2.28 -20.40 -0.64
N ALA A 90 2.28 -21.29 0.37
CA ALA A 90 3.43 -21.60 1.22
C ALA A 90 3.96 -20.41 2.04
N LYS A 91 3.04 -19.58 2.56
CA LYS A 91 3.30 -18.43 3.45
C LYS A 91 4.37 -17.48 2.88
N PRO A 92 4.14 -16.87 1.72
CA PRO A 92 5.18 -16.11 1.04
C PRO A 92 5.62 -14.86 1.80
N SER A 93 4.72 -14.17 2.53
CA SER A 93 5.07 -13.00 3.35
C SER A 93 6.01 -13.32 4.51
N ASP A 94 6.06 -14.58 4.99
CA ASP A 94 7.00 -14.99 6.05
C ASP A 94 8.44 -15.15 5.51
N LYS A 95 8.61 -15.17 4.19
CA LYS A 95 9.90 -15.35 3.50
C LYS A 95 10.43 -14.05 2.89
N LEU A 96 9.67 -12.98 2.99
CA LEU A 96 9.98 -11.65 2.49
C LEU A 96 9.99 -10.66 3.66
N LYS A 97 10.89 -9.69 3.64
CA LYS A 97 10.79 -8.51 4.50
C LYS A 97 9.70 -7.61 3.93
N MET A 98 8.57 -7.52 4.63
CA MET A 98 7.37 -6.84 4.15
C MET A 98 7.28 -5.40 4.68
N TYR A 99 7.24 -4.43 3.78
CA TYR A 99 6.97 -3.02 4.09
C TYR A 99 5.57 -2.67 3.63
N GLY A 100 4.70 -2.26 4.55
CA GLY A 100 3.33 -1.84 4.26
C GLY A 100 3.18 -0.34 4.47
N VAL A 101 2.74 0.40 3.43
CA VAL A 101 2.58 1.85 3.52
C VAL A 101 1.11 2.22 3.35
N THR A 102 0.54 2.89 4.37
CA THR A 102 -0.82 3.43 4.34
C THR A 102 -0.85 4.92 4.64
N GLY A 103 -1.94 5.56 4.29
CA GLY A 103 -2.21 7.00 4.45
C GLY A 103 -3.02 7.51 3.27
N THR A 104 -3.36 8.80 3.25
CA THR A 104 -4.04 9.41 2.11
C THR A 104 -3.05 9.64 0.98
N ASN A 105 -1.98 10.37 1.23
CA ASN A 105 -0.93 10.74 0.27
C ASN A 105 0.42 10.12 0.64
N GLY A 106 1.36 10.02 -0.32
CA GLY A 106 2.74 9.57 -0.09
C GLY A 106 3.00 8.07 -0.28
N LYS A 107 1.99 7.20 -0.32
CA LYS A 107 2.14 5.73 -0.42
C LYS A 107 3.06 5.30 -1.57
N SER A 108 2.74 5.68 -2.80
CA SER A 108 3.50 5.27 -3.99
C SER A 108 4.94 5.80 -3.97
N THR A 109 5.13 7.03 -3.51
CA THR A 109 6.46 7.64 -3.39
C THR A 109 7.32 6.84 -2.41
N ILE A 110 6.83 6.60 -1.20
CA ILE A 110 7.56 5.87 -0.15
C ILE A 110 7.88 4.44 -0.58
N THR A 111 6.90 3.70 -1.12
CA THR A 111 7.10 2.30 -1.53
C THR A 111 8.11 2.15 -2.67
N ASN A 112 8.08 3.07 -3.67
CA ASN A 112 9.07 3.06 -4.73
C ASN A 112 10.46 3.42 -4.21
N ILE A 113 10.60 4.44 -3.37
CA ILE A 113 11.90 4.84 -2.80
C ILE A 113 12.48 3.69 -1.93
N ILE A 114 11.66 3.06 -1.07
CA ILE A 114 12.12 1.89 -0.29
C ILE A 114 12.67 0.82 -1.22
N ARG A 115 11.88 0.41 -2.23
CA ARG A 115 12.33 -0.58 -3.21
C ARG A 115 13.67 -0.21 -3.84
N ASP A 116 13.77 0.99 -4.39
CA ASP A 116 14.96 1.41 -5.15
C ASP A 116 16.19 1.55 -4.25
N MET A 117 16.02 2.02 -3.02
CA MET A 117 17.13 2.16 -2.07
C MET A 117 17.74 0.83 -1.62
N ILE A 118 16.95 -0.26 -1.56
CA ILE A 118 17.48 -1.54 -1.05
C ILE A 118 17.72 -2.58 -2.15
N ASN A 119 17.18 -2.38 -3.36
CA ASN A 119 17.12 -3.40 -4.41
C ASN A 119 18.49 -3.90 -4.89
N ASP A 120 19.55 -3.10 -4.75
CA ASP A 120 20.93 -3.49 -5.10
C ASP A 120 21.50 -4.56 -4.17
N LYS A 121 21.14 -4.53 -2.88
CA LYS A 121 21.63 -5.46 -1.86
C LYS A 121 20.57 -6.47 -1.43
N THR A 122 19.31 -6.04 -1.43
CA THR A 122 18.16 -6.83 -1.01
C THR A 122 17.12 -6.77 -2.13
N PRO A 123 17.12 -7.73 -3.09
CA PRO A 123 16.15 -7.75 -4.17
C PRO A 123 14.72 -7.53 -3.64
N CYS A 124 14.10 -6.42 -4.03
CA CYS A 124 12.83 -5.95 -3.47
C CYS A 124 11.77 -5.83 -4.56
N GLY A 125 10.62 -6.48 -4.35
CA GLY A 125 9.45 -6.29 -5.17
C GLY A 125 8.68 -5.03 -4.78
N TYR A 126 7.80 -4.59 -5.66
CA TYR A 126 6.85 -3.49 -5.44
C TYR A 126 5.47 -3.90 -5.89
N ILE A 127 4.46 -3.59 -5.08
CA ILE A 127 3.05 -3.73 -5.44
C ILE A 127 2.34 -2.43 -5.06
N GLY A 128 1.76 -1.75 -6.04
CA GLY A 128 1.06 -0.49 -5.77
C GLY A 128 0.32 0.06 -6.97
N THR A 129 -0.02 1.35 -6.90
CA THR A 129 -0.85 2.04 -7.90
C THR A 129 -0.21 2.10 -9.28
N ILE A 130 1.10 2.26 -9.34
CA ILE A 130 1.81 2.50 -10.60
C ILE A 130 2.07 1.19 -11.34
N ALA A 131 2.55 0.17 -10.62
CA ALA A 131 2.92 -1.12 -11.20
C ALA A 131 2.97 -2.23 -10.14
N ILE A 132 3.18 -3.46 -10.60
CA ILE A 132 3.67 -4.59 -9.80
C ILE A 132 5.01 -5.00 -10.42
N LYS A 133 6.11 -4.83 -9.65
CA LYS A 133 7.48 -5.05 -10.16
C LYS A 133 8.22 -6.06 -9.30
N TYR A 134 8.84 -7.07 -9.94
CA TYR A 134 9.74 -8.01 -9.27
C TYR A 134 10.62 -8.74 -10.30
N GLY A 135 11.93 -8.80 -10.04
CA GLY A 135 12.88 -9.23 -11.07
C GLY A 135 12.71 -8.40 -12.33
N ASP A 136 12.63 -9.07 -13.47
CA ASP A 136 12.39 -8.47 -14.80
C ASP A 136 10.90 -8.35 -15.14
N ILE A 137 10.01 -8.67 -14.20
CA ILE A 137 8.56 -8.65 -14.42
C ILE A 137 7.98 -7.31 -13.99
N GLU A 138 7.23 -6.69 -14.91
CA GLU A 138 6.41 -5.52 -14.66
C GLU A 138 4.99 -5.76 -15.18
N LEU A 139 3.99 -5.58 -14.29
CA LEU A 139 2.58 -5.77 -14.59
C LEU A 139 1.80 -4.52 -14.24
N GLN A 140 0.76 -4.23 -15.00
CA GLN A 140 -0.18 -3.15 -14.69
C GLN A 140 -1.17 -3.63 -13.61
N PRO A 141 -1.32 -2.90 -12.51
CA PRO A 141 -2.27 -3.24 -11.46
C PRO A 141 -3.68 -2.78 -11.84
N ASN A 142 -4.68 -3.56 -11.48
CA ASN A 142 -6.09 -3.13 -11.59
C ASN A 142 -6.51 -2.29 -10.37
N LEU A 143 -5.83 -2.44 -9.24
CA LEU A 143 -6.11 -1.82 -7.95
C LEU A 143 -4.81 -1.49 -7.24
N THR A 144 -4.77 -0.39 -6.49
CA THR A 144 -3.61 -0.02 -5.64
C THR A 144 -3.17 -1.17 -4.73
N THR A 145 -4.15 -1.85 -4.12
CA THR A 145 -3.96 -3.06 -3.32
C THR A 145 -4.83 -4.14 -3.94
N PRO A 146 -4.26 -5.09 -4.69
CA PRO A 146 -5.01 -6.18 -5.32
C PRO A 146 -5.76 -7.07 -4.33
N ASP A 147 -6.63 -7.95 -4.83
CA ASP A 147 -7.33 -8.93 -4.01
C ASP A 147 -6.37 -9.93 -3.32
N ALA A 148 -6.87 -10.59 -2.27
CA ALA A 148 -6.06 -11.45 -1.41
C ALA A 148 -5.43 -12.64 -2.15
N LEU A 149 -6.14 -13.29 -3.07
CA LEU A 149 -5.62 -14.44 -3.81
C LEU A 149 -4.52 -14.02 -4.77
N PHE A 150 -4.75 -12.90 -5.48
CA PHE A 150 -3.75 -12.34 -6.39
C PHE A 150 -2.50 -11.89 -5.64
N LEU A 151 -2.65 -11.19 -4.49
CA LEU A 151 -1.53 -10.78 -3.65
C LEU A 151 -0.68 -11.97 -3.19
N GLN A 152 -1.30 -13.00 -2.63
CA GLN A 152 -0.58 -14.20 -2.17
C GLN A 152 0.14 -14.90 -3.34
N SER A 153 -0.50 -14.96 -4.51
CA SER A 153 0.12 -15.50 -5.73
C SER A 153 1.35 -14.69 -6.14
N LYS A 154 1.26 -13.36 -6.16
CA LYS A 154 2.39 -12.50 -6.57
C LYS A 154 3.53 -12.50 -5.55
N LEU A 155 3.23 -12.54 -4.26
CA LEU A 155 4.25 -12.72 -3.23
C LEU A 155 4.96 -14.08 -3.37
N ALA A 156 4.23 -15.14 -3.71
CA ALA A 156 4.83 -16.46 -3.99
C ALA A 156 5.70 -16.42 -5.24
N ASP A 157 5.28 -15.72 -6.31
CA ASP A 157 6.09 -15.50 -7.50
C ASP A 157 7.38 -14.74 -7.15
N MET A 158 7.31 -13.69 -6.32
CA MET A 158 8.47 -12.94 -5.82
C MET A 158 9.47 -13.83 -5.09
N VAL A 159 8.99 -14.68 -4.18
CA VAL A 159 9.84 -15.65 -3.47
C VAL A 159 10.51 -16.60 -4.47
N ARG A 160 9.77 -17.09 -5.47
CA ARG A 160 10.29 -18.04 -6.47
C ARG A 160 11.39 -17.44 -7.35
N VAL A 161 11.30 -16.14 -7.68
CA VAL A 161 12.34 -15.44 -8.46
C VAL A 161 13.44 -14.84 -7.59
N GLY A 162 13.45 -15.14 -6.29
CA GLY A 162 14.55 -14.79 -5.39
C GLY A 162 14.46 -13.43 -4.71
N MET A 163 13.30 -12.74 -4.78
CA MET A 163 13.10 -11.52 -3.99
C MET A 163 13.26 -11.82 -2.50
N LYS A 164 13.75 -10.83 -1.77
CA LYS A 164 13.99 -10.90 -0.32
C LYS A 164 13.13 -9.92 0.47
N ALA A 165 12.57 -8.91 -0.21
CA ALA A 165 11.69 -7.93 0.37
C ALA A 165 10.55 -7.58 -0.60
N CYS A 166 9.51 -6.92 -0.09
CA CYS A 166 8.44 -6.35 -0.87
C CYS A 166 7.91 -5.08 -0.21
N ALA A 167 7.85 -3.99 -0.97
CA ALA A 167 7.17 -2.75 -0.58
C ALA A 167 5.75 -2.75 -1.18
N LEU A 168 4.73 -2.68 -0.31
CA LEU A 168 3.32 -2.80 -0.67
C LEU A 168 2.55 -1.53 -0.29
N GLU A 169 1.85 -0.93 -1.24
CA GLU A 169 0.85 0.09 -0.95
C GLU A 169 -0.40 -0.56 -0.32
N VAL A 170 -0.71 -0.17 0.92
CA VAL A 170 -1.85 -0.69 1.66
C VAL A 170 -2.94 0.38 1.73
N SER A 171 -3.89 0.31 0.80
CA SER A 171 -5.02 1.24 0.73
C SER A 171 -6.06 0.95 1.82
N SER A 172 -6.83 1.97 2.23
CA SER A 172 -7.93 1.80 3.17
C SER A 172 -9.01 0.84 2.65
N HIS A 173 -9.30 0.86 1.34
CA HIS A 173 -10.17 -0.13 0.71
C HIS A 173 -9.60 -1.54 0.82
N GLY A 174 -8.28 -1.70 0.61
CA GLY A 174 -7.62 -3.01 0.75
C GLY A 174 -7.72 -3.58 2.16
N LEU A 175 -7.61 -2.71 3.17
CA LEU A 175 -7.79 -3.07 4.58
C LEU A 175 -9.25 -3.39 4.90
N ALA A 176 -10.18 -2.48 4.57
CA ALA A 176 -11.60 -2.66 4.84
C ALA A 176 -12.22 -3.87 4.11
N GLN A 177 -11.65 -4.27 2.98
CA GLN A 177 -12.09 -5.43 2.18
C GLN A 177 -11.24 -6.68 2.42
N HIS A 178 -10.48 -6.75 3.50
CA HIS A 178 -9.71 -7.93 3.91
C HIS A 178 -8.71 -8.46 2.87
N ARG A 179 -8.20 -7.59 1.98
CA ARG A 179 -7.31 -8.03 0.90
C ARG A 179 -5.90 -8.39 1.37
N VAL A 180 -5.49 -7.87 2.53
CA VAL A 180 -4.14 -8.00 3.09
C VAL A 180 -4.07 -8.81 4.40
N ASP A 181 -5.19 -9.34 4.88
CA ASP A 181 -5.26 -10.04 6.19
C ASP A 181 -4.37 -11.29 6.27
N GLY A 182 -4.05 -11.88 5.13
CA GLY A 182 -3.09 -12.99 5.04
C GLY A 182 -1.61 -12.59 5.03
N ILE A 183 -1.27 -11.31 5.21
CA ILE A 183 0.09 -10.76 5.14
C ILE A 183 0.52 -10.28 6.52
N SER A 184 1.78 -10.58 6.91
CA SER A 184 2.40 -10.05 8.12
C SER A 184 3.51 -9.08 7.72
N PHE A 185 3.47 -7.84 8.23
CA PHE A 185 4.41 -6.78 7.88
C PHE A 185 5.53 -6.64 8.90
N ASP A 186 6.78 -6.57 8.44
CA ASP A 186 7.95 -6.27 9.29
C ASP A 186 8.00 -4.78 9.63
N CYS A 187 7.52 -3.94 8.70
CA CYS A 187 7.42 -2.50 8.91
C CYS A 187 6.08 -1.99 8.36
N ALA A 188 5.33 -1.28 9.19
CA ALA A 188 4.12 -0.57 8.83
C ALA A 188 4.36 0.93 8.88
N ILE A 189 4.00 1.66 7.82
CA ILE A 189 4.25 3.10 7.70
C ILE A 189 2.92 3.84 7.56
N PHE A 190 2.71 4.86 8.38
CA PHE A 190 1.58 5.78 8.28
C PHE A 190 2.06 7.17 7.85
N THR A 191 1.49 7.69 6.77
CA THR A 191 1.89 8.99 6.22
C THR A 191 1.04 10.16 6.72
N ASN A 192 -0.26 10.12 6.47
CA ASN A 192 -1.22 11.17 6.83
C ASN A 192 -2.65 10.69 6.64
N LEU A 193 -3.60 11.41 7.25
CA LEU A 193 -5.03 11.24 7.04
C LEU A 193 -5.66 12.58 6.66
N THR A 194 -6.01 12.76 5.39
CA THR A 194 -6.73 13.93 4.89
C THR A 194 -8.02 13.52 4.19
N TYR A 195 -8.91 14.45 3.91
CA TYR A 195 -10.22 14.17 3.29
C TYR A 195 -10.07 13.43 1.96
N ASP A 196 -10.55 12.19 1.92
CA ASP A 196 -10.67 11.36 0.71
C ASP A 196 -11.56 10.13 0.97
N HIS A 197 -12.06 9.48 -0.08
CA HIS A 197 -12.76 8.20 -0.02
C HIS A 197 -13.99 8.13 0.91
N LEU A 198 -14.64 9.26 1.24
CA LEU A 198 -15.84 9.24 2.07
C LEU A 198 -17.08 8.72 1.35
N ASP A 199 -17.05 8.62 0.02
CA ASP A 199 -18.01 7.89 -0.79
C ASP A 199 -18.07 6.38 -0.43
N PHE A 200 -16.94 5.82 0.04
CA PHE A 200 -16.84 4.43 0.49
C PHE A 200 -16.92 4.28 2.02
N HIS A 201 -16.17 5.10 2.76
CA HIS A 201 -16.06 4.97 4.22
C HIS A 201 -17.17 5.68 4.99
N GLY A 202 -17.86 6.63 4.38
CA GLY A 202 -18.91 7.44 4.99
C GLY A 202 -18.39 8.56 5.88
N THR A 203 -17.48 8.27 6.82
CA THR A 203 -16.91 9.25 7.76
C THR A 203 -15.38 9.18 7.81
N MET A 204 -14.75 10.24 8.33
CA MET A 204 -13.30 10.26 8.56
C MET A 204 -12.88 9.26 9.65
N GLU A 205 -13.73 9.00 10.62
CA GLU A 205 -13.52 8.01 11.68
C GLU A 205 -13.43 6.60 11.10
N ASN A 206 -14.39 6.20 10.25
CA ASN A 206 -14.36 4.91 9.57
C ASN A 206 -13.14 4.79 8.63
N TYR A 207 -12.77 5.89 7.96
CA TYR A 207 -11.59 5.94 7.12
C TYR A 207 -10.31 5.74 7.92
N PHE A 208 -10.21 6.36 9.09
CA PHE A 208 -9.14 6.15 10.05
C PHE A 208 -9.12 4.71 10.58
N GLU A 209 -10.27 4.20 11.05
CA GLU A 209 -10.37 2.83 11.56
C GLU A 209 -9.92 1.80 10.53
N ALA A 210 -10.29 1.96 9.25
CA ALA A 210 -9.81 1.08 8.20
C ALA A 210 -8.27 1.09 8.09
N LYS A 211 -7.62 2.27 8.14
CA LYS A 211 -6.15 2.36 8.08
C LYS A 211 -5.47 1.81 9.34
N SER A 212 -6.09 1.98 10.51
CA SER A 212 -5.55 1.50 11.78
C SER A 212 -5.39 -0.02 11.84
N LEU A 213 -6.16 -0.78 11.03
CA LEU A 213 -6.07 -2.23 10.94
C LEU A 213 -4.66 -2.73 10.59
N LEU A 214 -3.89 -1.98 9.79
CA LEU A 214 -2.51 -2.32 9.46
C LEU A 214 -1.65 -2.43 10.75
N PHE A 215 -1.82 -1.49 11.67
CA PHE A 215 -1.05 -1.38 12.91
C PHE A 215 -1.61 -2.30 14.01
N LYS A 216 -2.93 -2.40 14.11
CA LYS A 216 -3.63 -3.24 15.09
C LYS A 216 -3.44 -4.73 14.83
N ASN A 217 -3.46 -5.15 13.56
CA ASN A 217 -3.64 -6.56 13.21
C ASN A 217 -2.51 -7.16 12.38
N LEU A 218 -1.85 -6.39 11.51
CA LEU A 218 -1.04 -6.94 10.42
C LEU A 218 0.46 -6.70 10.58
N VAL A 219 0.89 -5.69 11.34
CA VAL A 219 2.30 -5.54 11.70
C VAL A 219 2.69 -6.66 12.68
N LYS A 220 3.88 -7.23 12.53
CA LYS A 220 4.42 -8.25 13.45
C LYS A 220 4.70 -7.61 14.82
N GLU A 221 4.58 -8.38 15.91
CA GLU A 221 4.87 -7.89 17.27
C GLU A 221 6.33 -7.47 17.43
N ASP A 222 7.25 -8.17 16.78
CA ASP A 222 8.69 -7.86 16.69
C ASP A 222 9.04 -6.89 15.55
N GLY A 223 8.04 -6.39 14.83
CA GLY A 223 8.17 -5.41 13.75
C GLY A 223 8.30 -3.97 14.25
N VAL A 224 8.11 -3.03 13.32
CA VAL A 224 8.14 -1.59 13.61
C VAL A 224 6.99 -0.86 12.93
N SER A 225 6.38 0.08 13.66
CA SER A 225 5.38 1.02 13.16
C SER A 225 5.98 2.42 13.07
N VAL A 226 6.20 2.89 11.84
CA VAL A 226 6.77 4.23 11.55
C VAL A 226 5.61 5.18 11.31
N ILE A 227 5.39 6.14 12.22
CA ILE A 227 4.18 6.96 12.24
C ILE A 227 4.54 8.45 12.22
N ASN A 228 3.88 9.20 11.32
CA ASN A 228 3.99 10.66 11.26
C ASN A 228 3.41 11.31 12.51
N LYS A 229 4.27 11.97 13.29
CA LYS A 229 3.86 12.62 14.55
C LYS A 229 3.21 13.98 14.34
N ASP A 230 3.36 14.58 13.18
CA ASP A 230 2.66 15.81 12.84
C ASP A 230 1.21 15.57 12.35
N ASP A 231 0.75 14.32 12.26
CA ASP A 231 -0.63 13.98 11.95
C ASP A 231 -1.47 13.84 13.23
N GLU A 232 -2.68 14.38 13.22
CA GLU A 232 -3.61 14.36 14.35
C GLU A 232 -3.97 12.95 14.85
N LYS A 233 -3.79 11.93 14.03
CA LYS A 233 -4.07 10.53 14.36
C LYS A 233 -2.89 9.77 14.96
N TYR A 234 -1.76 10.47 15.19
CA TYR A 234 -0.54 9.87 15.74
C TYR A 234 -0.77 9.10 17.03
N ASP A 235 -1.35 9.75 18.05
CA ASP A 235 -1.52 9.14 19.37
C ASP A 235 -2.45 7.93 19.31
N ALA A 236 -3.56 8.02 18.57
CA ALA A 236 -4.49 6.90 18.39
C ALA A 236 -3.84 5.70 17.67
N LEU A 237 -2.96 5.94 16.68
CA LEU A 237 -2.21 4.87 16.02
C LEU A 237 -1.13 4.27 16.92
N LYS A 238 -0.44 5.11 17.69
CA LYS A 238 0.56 4.67 18.66
C LYS A 238 -0.06 3.73 19.69
N ASP A 239 -1.21 4.11 20.25
CA ASP A 239 -1.89 3.35 21.30
C ASP A 239 -2.44 2.01 20.81
N CYS A 240 -2.81 1.91 19.54
CA CYS A 240 -3.36 0.69 18.96
C CYS A 240 -2.34 -0.22 18.27
N SER A 241 -1.09 0.22 18.11
CA SER A 241 -0.06 -0.55 17.40
C SER A 241 0.41 -1.75 18.21
N LYS A 242 0.50 -2.92 17.59
CA LYS A 242 1.10 -4.12 18.19
C LYS A 242 2.62 -4.06 18.25
N ALA A 243 3.24 -3.34 17.30
CA ALA A 243 4.68 -3.24 17.18
C ALA A 243 5.20 -2.01 17.91
N ARG A 244 6.50 -1.97 18.13
CA ARG A 244 7.22 -0.78 18.59
C ARG A 244 6.96 0.39 17.63
N VAL A 245 6.59 1.54 18.19
CA VAL A 245 6.34 2.75 17.42
C VAL A 245 7.60 3.59 17.35
N VAL A 246 7.89 4.07 16.16
CA VAL A 246 8.93 5.05 15.85
C VAL A 246 8.27 6.23 15.15
N SER A 247 8.53 7.41 15.66
CA SER A 247 7.93 8.65 15.17
C SER A 247 8.84 9.37 14.17
N TYR A 248 8.24 10.03 13.18
CA TYR A 248 8.94 10.99 12.35
C TYR A 248 8.13 12.28 12.21
N ALA A 249 8.82 13.43 12.10
CA ALA A 249 8.17 14.73 12.01
C ALA A 249 9.06 15.80 11.39
N VAL A 250 8.44 16.90 11.01
CA VAL A 250 9.09 18.18 10.64
C VAL A 250 8.83 19.22 11.73
N ASN A 251 7.59 19.33 12.18
CA ASN A 251 7.15 20.38 13.10
C ASN A 251 7.28 19.98 14.59
N SER A 252 7.05 18.71 14.90
CA SER A 252 7.06 18.18 16.26
C SER A 252 8.41 17.55 16.63
N GLU A 253 8.69 17.41 17.94
CA GLU A 253 9.77 16.55 18.42
C GLU A 253 9.43 15.09 18.09
N ALA A 254 10.38 14.37 17.48
CA ALA A 254 10.19 12.98 17.03
C ALA A 254 11.53 12.21 17.05
N ASP A 255 11.46 10.88 16.94
CA ASP A 255 12.66 10.04 16.87
C ASP A 255 13.50 10.35 15.62
N TYR A 256 12.83 10.62 14.48
CA TYR A 256 13.43 11.10 13.24
C TYR A 256 12.83 12.46 12.89
N ARG A 257 13.59 13.52 13.03
CA ARG A 257 13.12 14.88 12.78
C ARG A 257 13.95 15.59 11.73
N ALA A 258 13.28 16.27 10.79
CA ALA A 258 13.97 17.18 9.86
C ALA A 258 13.89 18.62 10.39
N ILE A 259 15.04 19.29 10.40
CA ILE A 259 15.16 20.70 10.74
C ILE A 259 16.00 21.42 9.65
N ASN A 260 16.08 22.75 9.70
CA ASN A 260 16.89 23.57 8.79
C ASN A 260 16.59 23.28 7.30
N ILE A 261 15.32 23.05 6.94
CA ILE A 261 14.91 22.67 5.59
C ILE A 261 15.12 23.83 4.62
N LYS A 262 15.85 23.55 3.52
CA LYS A 262 16.07 24.47 2.40
C LYS A 262 15.63 23.81 1.11
N MET A 263 14.66 24.40 0.44
CA MET A 263 14.10 23.90 -0.82
C MET A 263 14.53 24.77 -1.99
N SER A 264 14.71 24.12 -3.13
CA SER A 264 14.94 24.76 -4.44
C SER A 264 14.19 23.98 -5.53
N SER A 265 14.19 24.48 -6.75
CA SER A 265 13.68 23.75 -7.92
C SER A 265 14.51 22.52 -8.30
N GLN A 266 15.70 22.38 -7.74
CA GLN A 266 16.64 21.29 -8.06
C GLN A 266 16.68 20.19 -6.96
N GLY A 267 16.08 20.43 -5.80
CA GLY A 267 16.11 19.48 -4.69
C GLY A 267 15.94 20.16 -3.34
N THR A 268 16.06 19.36 -2.31
CA THR A 268 15.88 19.77 -0.90
C THR A 268 17.10 19.38 -0.07
N GLN A 269 17.44 20.19 0.91
CA GLN A 269 18.47 19.92 1.93
C GLN A 269 17.83 20.11 3.31
N PHE A 270 18.18 19.27 4.26
CA PHE A 270 17.77 19.40 5.65
C PHE A 270 18.75 18.67 6.58
N ASP A 271 18.69 18.98 7.87
CA ASP A 271 19.41 18.23 8.88
C ASP A 271 18.46 17.22 9.52
N LEU A 272 18.79 15.93 9.44
CA LEU A 272 18.11 14.86 10.17
C LEU A 272 18.62 14.82 11.61
N VAL A 273 17.75 15.00 12.57
CA VAL A 273 18.04 14.75 13.98
C VAL A 273 17.57 13.34 14.31
N TYR A 274 18.48 12.48 14.73
CA TYR A 274 18.22 11.11 15.16
C TYR A 274 19.17 10.71 16.28
N SER A 275 18.64 10.13 17.37
CA SER A 275 19.42 9.63 18.52
C SER A 275 20.44 10.66 19.07
N GLY A 276 20.07 11.94 19.12
CA GLY A 276 20.92 13.04 19.62
C GLY A 276 22.00 13.53 18.67
N HIS A 277 22.09 12.99 17.45
CA HIS A 277 23.02 13.39 16.42
C HIS A 277 22.31 14.09 15.26
N MET A 278 23.07 14.92 14.53
CA MET A 278 22.59 15.59 13.32
C MET A 278 23.31 15.04 12.10
N TYR A 279 22.55 14.70 11.07
CA TYR A 279 23.03 14.17 9.80
C TYR A 279 22.57 15.09 8.67
N PRO A 280 23.46 15.70 7.89
CA PRO A 280 23.08 16.51 6.74
C PRO A 280 22.53 15.62 5.63
N VAL A 281 21.30 15.85 5.22
CA VAL A 281 20.63 15.12 4.13
C VAL A 281 20.46 16.05 2.93
N LYS A 282 20.85 15.56 1.75
CA LYS A 282 20.59 16.20 0.45
C LYS A 282 19.80 15.24 -0.42
N THR A 283 18.82 15.77 -1.14
CA THR A 283 18.00 14.97 -2.04
C THR A 283 17.61 15.77 -3.29
N ASN A 284 17.44 15.07 -4.40
CA ASN A 284 16.87 15.63 -5.63
C ASN A 284 15.34 15.76 -5.57
N LEU A 285 14.69 15.25 -4.53
CA LEU A 285 13.25 15.42 -4.33
C LEU A 285 12.93 16.86 -3.93
N VAL A 286 11.82 17.37 -4.43
CA VAL A 286 11.33 18.72 -4.19
C VAL A 286 9.99 18.72 -3.44
N GLY A 287 9.68 19.79 -2.73
CA GLY A 287 8.44 19.95 -1.98
C GLY A 287 8.51 19.40 -0.54
N ASN A 288 7.90 20.15 0.39
CA ASN A 288 7.95 19.83 1.82
C ASN A 288 7.36 18.44 2.15
N PHE A 289 6.32 18.01 1.44
CA PHE A 289 5.74 16.68 1.61
C PHE A 289 6.71 15.54 1.27
N ASN A 290 7.72 15.78 0.40
CA ASN A 290 8.76 14.80 0.13
C ASN A 290 9.81 14.73 1.24
N VAL A 291 9.97 15.76 2.08
CA VAL A 291 10.77 15.65 3.32
C VAL A 291 10.12 14.63 4.26
N TYR A 292 8.79 14.69 4.46
CA TYR A 292 8.05 13.68 5.23
C TYR A 292 8.17 12.28 4.63
N ASN A 293 8.01 12.16 3.31
CA ASN A 293 8.15 10.86 2.63
C ASN A 293 9.56 10.28 2.86
N LEU A 294 10.58 11.12 2.76
CA LEU A 294 11.97 10.70 2.92
C LEU A 294 12.30 10.34 4.37
N LEU A 295 11.79 11.11 5.35
CA LEU A 295 11.92 10.76 6.77
C LEU A 295 11.30 9.39 7.07
N ALA A 296 10.11 9.12 6.53
CA ALA A 296 9.45 7.82 6.67
C ALA A 296 10.28 6.67 6.09
N VAL A 297 10.89 6.89 4.91
CA VAL A 297 11.80 5.90 4.28
C VAL A 297 13.05 5.69 5.11
N ILE A 298 13.72 6.76 5.54
CA ILE A 298 14.95 6.70 6.37
C ILE A 298 14.66 5.92 7.65
N ALA A 299 13.58 6.29 8.37
CA ALA A 299 13.17 5.60 9.59
C ALA A 299 12.87 4.12 9.33
N ALA A 300 12.05 3.81 8.33
CA ALA A 300 11.68 2.42 8.02
C ALA A 300 12.88 1.54 7.68
N LEU A 301 13.82 2.05 6.89
CA LEU A 301 15.01 1.30 6.50
C LEU A 301 16.00 1.16 7.65
N ASN A 302 16.28 2.23 8.39
CA ASN A 302 17.18 2.17 9.54
C ASN A 302 16.68 1.23 10.63
N GLU A 303 15.39 1.32 10.98
CA GLU A 303 14.76 0.48 12.00
C GLU A 303 14.60 -1.00 11.58
N THR A 304 14.71 -1.29 10.29
CA THR A 304 14.73 -2.67 9.77
C THR A 304 16.13 -3.17 9.43
N GLY A 305 17.17 -2.47 9.91
CA GLY A 305 18.55 -2.96 9.95
C GLY A 305 19.43 -2.55 8.77
N TYR A 306 19.05 -1.51 8.00
CA TYR A 306 19.94 -0.91 7.02
C TYR A 306 20.76 0.22 7.67
N ASP A 307 21.99 0.35 7.22
CA ASP A 307 22.95 1.34 7.71
C ASP A 307 22.51 2.77 7.35
N LEU A 308 22.41 3.65 8.37
CA LEU A 308 21.87 5.00 8.22
C LEU A 308 22.72 5.86 7.27
N ASP A 309 24.05 5.78 7.35
CA ASP A 309 24.93 6.60 6.49
C ASP A 309 24.74 6.24 5.02
N LYS A 310 24.58 4.94 4.73
CA LYS A 310 24.29 4.47 3.36
C LYS A 310 22.91 4.85 2.87
N ILE A 311 21.91 4.91 3.75
CA ILE A 311 20.58 5.41 3.40
C ILE A 311 20.69 6.89 3.03
N ILE A 312 21.38 7.70 3.84
CA ILE A 312 21.57 9.13 3.61
C ILE A 312 22.32 9.40 2.31
N GLU A 313 23.38 8.65 2.03
CA GLU A 313 24.12 8.74 0.76
C GLU A 313 23.20 8.53 -0.46
N LYS A 314 22.32 7.53 -0.40
CA LYS A 314 21.36 7.23 -1.47
C LYS A 314 20.27 8.29 -1.65
N CYS A 315 19.99 9.10 -0.64
CA CYS A 315 19.00 10.17 -0.75
C CYS A 315 19.32 11.21 -1.85
N LEU A 316 20.59 11.36 -2.20
CA LEU A 316 21.02 12.32 -3.23
C LEU A 316 20.56 11.93 -4.65
N HIS A 317 20.36 10.63 -4.91
CA HIS A 317 20.11 10.08 -6.23
C HIS A 317 18.86 9.19 -6.26
N ILE A 318 17.73 9.73 -5.78
CA ILE A 318 16.45 9.01 -5.80
C ILE A 318 15.90 9.04 -7.23
N ALA A 319 15.50 7.88 -7.75
CA ALA A 319 14.84 7.79 -9.04
C ALA A 319 13.48 8.53 -9.00
N GLN A 320 13.15 9.22 -10.07
CA GLN A 320 11.84 9.84 -10.20
C GLN A 320 10.75 8.76 -10.19
N VAL A 321 9.70 9.03 -9.44
CA VAL A 321 8.51 8.17 -9.39
C VAL A 321 7.50 8.70 -10.39
N GLU A 322 7.10 7.87 -11.35
CA GLU A 322 6.17 8.22 -12.42
C GLU A 322 4.89 8.87 -11.86
N GLY A 323 4.54 10.04 -12.38
CA GLY A 323 3.37 10.81 -11.93
C GLY A 323 3.44 11.28 -10.46
N ARG A 324 4.62 11.37 -9.84
CA ARG A 324 4.82 11.86 -8.48
C ARG A 324 5.88 12.96 -8.45
N MET A 325 5.45 14.21 -8.60
CA MET A 325 6.37 15.34 -8.80
C MET A 325 7.37 15.07 -9.92
N GLU A 326 6.95 14.33 -10.90
CA GLU A 326 7.78 13.93 -12.02
C GLU A 326 8.14 15.16 -12.87
N ARG A 327 9.44 15.43 -12.94
CA ARG A 327 9.94 16.53 -13.76
C ARG A 327 10.21 16.03 -15.17
N ILE A 328 9.55 16.64 -16.14
CA ILE A 328 9.75 16.37 -17.56
C ILE A 328 10.77 17.39 -18.10
N ASP A 329 11.90 16.92 -18.53
CA ASP A 329 12.98 17.72 -19.12
C ASP A 329 13.25 17.27 -20.55
N CYS A 330 12.90 18.10 -21.51
CA CYS A 330 13.15 17.92 -22.94
C CYS A 330 14.00 19.08 -23.49
N GLY A 331 14.73 19.82 -22.64
CA GLY A 331 15.52 20.99 -23.01
C GLY A 331 14.73 22.29 -23.11
N GLN A 332 13.48 22.31 -22.68
CA GLN A 332 12.64 23.53 -22.65
C GLN A 332 13.10 24.49 -21.53
N PRO A 333 12.94 25.84 -21.72
CA PRO A 333 13.39 26.84 -20.76
C PRO A 333 12.41 27.07 -19.58
N TYR A 334 11.49 26.15 -19.33
CA TYR A 334 10.51 26.22 -18.26
C TYR A 334 10.34 24.85 -17.61
N ASN A 335 9.90 24.83 -16.35
CA ASN A 335 9.65 23.58 -15.64
C ASN A 335 8.32 22.97 -16.06
N VAL A 336 8.29 21.66 -16.31
CA VAL A 336 7.08 20.85 -16.48
C VAL A 336 7.09 19.79 -15.40
N ILE A 337 6.01 19.71 -14.63
CA ILE A 337 5.86 18.77 -13.53
C ILE A 337 4.56 18.01 -13.70
N VAL A 338 4.62 16.69 -13.62
CA VAL A 338 3.46 15.80 -13.67
C VAL A 338 3.25 15.20 -12.28
N ASP A 339 2.02 15.31 -11.77
CA ASP A 339 1.66 14.73 -10.46
C ASP A 339 0.25 14.13 -10.49
N PHE A 340 0.06 13.11 -9.69
CA PHE A 340 -1.21 12.40 -9.54
C PHE A 340 -2.15 13.07 -8.52
N ALA A 341 -1.87 14.27 -8.09
CA ALA A 341 -2.70 15.00 -7.13
C ALA A 341 -4.17 15.04 -7.58
N HIS A 342 -5.03 14.42 -6.80
CA HIS A 342 -6.47 14.29 -7.07
C HIS A 342 -7.32 14.51 -5.81
N THR A 343 -6.68 14.92 -4.71
CA THR A 343 -7.31 15.34 -3.46
C THR A 343 -7.13 16.84 -3.25
N PRO A 344 -8.00 17.53 -2.50
CA PRO A 344 -7.81 18.94 -2.16
C PRO A 344 -6.43 19.22 -1.53
N ASP A 345 -6.02 18.44 -0.54
CA ASP A 345 -4.71 18.55 0.10
C ASP A 345 -3.54 18.35 -0.89
N GLY A 346 -3.63 17.34 -1.77
CA GLY A 346 -2.62 17.11 -2.80
C GLY A 346 -2.51 18.28 -3.78
N MET A 347 -3.64 18.81 -4.25
CA MET A 347 -3.68 19.95 -5.14
C MET A 347 -3.11 21.21 -4.49
N GLU A 348 -3.50 21.48 -3.24
CA GLU A 348 -3.00 22.63 -2.48
C GLU A 348 -1.48 22.59 -2.36
N LYS A 349 -0.91 21.46 -1.95
CA LYS A 349 0.54 21.26 -1.83
C LYS A 349 1.28 21.47 -3.16
N MET A 350 0.68 20.96 -4.25
CA MET A 350 1.22 21.17 -5.61
C MET A 350 1.22 22.62 -6.02
N MET A 351 0.13 23.34 -5.78
CA MET A 351 0.02 24.76 -6.11
C MET A 351 0.96 25.62 -5.27
N GLN A 352 1.08 25.34 -3.96
CA GLN A 352 2.02 26.00 -3.06
C GLN A 352 3.46 25.81 -3.53
N PHE A 353 3.84 24.57 -3.87
CA PHE A 353 5.15 24.29 -4.43
C PHE A 353 5.37 25.04 -5.76
N GLY A 354 4.44 24.94 -6.71
CA GLY A 354 4.53 25.63 -7.98
C GLY A 354 4.75 27.14 -7.82
N ARG A 355 3.98 27.80 -6.93
CA ARG A 355 4.15 29.23 -6.62
C ARG A 355 5.51 29.53 -5.99
N SER A 356 6.01 28.67 -5.11
CA SER A 356 7.30 28.88 -4.40
C SER A 356 8.51 28.84 -5.34
N VAL A 357 8.42 28.14 -6.47
CA VAL A 357 9.52 28.01 -7.46
C VAL A 357 9.30 28.88 -8.70
N THR A 358 8.17 29.57 -8.82
CA THR A 358 7.87 30.51 -9.91
C THR A 358 8.51 31.86 -9.60
N MET A 359 9.39 32.33 -10.48
CA MET A 359 10.06 33.60 -10.31
C MET A 359 9.06 34.79 -10.46
N PRO A 360 9.31 35.91 -9.79
CA PRO A 360 8.50 37.11 -9.96
C PRO A 360 8.36 37.51 -11.44
N GLY A 361 7.13 37.85 -11.85
CA GLY A 361 6.82 38.20 -13.24
C GLY A 361 6.61 37.01 -14.19
N HIS A 362 6.77 35.78 -13.72
CA HIS A 362 6.51 34.57 -14.49
C HIS A 362 5.15 33.95 -14.11
N ARG A 363 4.59 33.12 -14.99
CA ARG A 363 3.29 32.47 -14.78
C ARG A 363 3.42 31.06 -14.30
N LEU A 364 2.58 30.68 -13.32
CA LEU A 364 2.25 29.31 -13.02
C LEU A 364 1.03 28.90 -13.85
N ILE A 365 1.12 27.81 -14.58
CA ILE A 365 0.03 27.25 -15.38
C ILE A 365 -0.29 25.87 -14.79
N ALA A 366 -1.52 25.69 -14.32
CA ALA A 366 -2.02 24.42 -13.83
C ALA A 366 -2.98 23.81 -14.86
N VAL A 367 -2.73 22.54 -15.21
CA VAL A 367 -3.63 21.75 -16.08
C VAL A 367 -4.10 20.55 -15.25
N PHE A 368 -5.38 20.52 -14.94
CA PHE A 368 -5.96 19.45 -14.10
C PHE A 368 -7.38 19.13 -14.53
N GLY A 369 -7.87 17.99 -14.09
CA GLY A 369 -9.24 17.54 -14.29
C GLY A 369 -9.79 16.82 -13.09
N SER A 370 -11.08 16.53 -13.09
CA SER A 370 -11.74 15.72 -12.06
C SER A 370 -12.41 14.53 -12.70
N ALA A 371 -12.18 13.35 -12.15
CA ALA A 371 -12.78 12.11 -12.63
C ALA A 371 -14.32 12.17 -12.57
N GLY A 372 -14.95 11.77 -13.63
CA GLY A 372 -16.36 11.84 -13.99
C GLY A 372 -17.38 11.92 -12.85
N LYS A 373 -17.99 10.78 -12.46
CA LYS A 373 -19.09 10.74 -11.49
C LYS A 373 -18.66 10.55 -10.03
N ARG A 374 -17.36 10.60 -9.72
CA ARG A 374 -16.83 10.47 -8.36
C ARG A 374 -16.71 11.84 -7.72
N ASP A 375 -17.05 11.93 -6.44
CA ASP A 375 -16.90 13.09 -5.55
C ASP A 375 -16.94 14.47 -6.25
N VAL A 376 -18.13 14.89 -6.65
CA VAL A 376 -18.34 16.16 -7.39
C VAL A 376 -18.01 17.40 -6.57
N HIS A 377 -17.98 17.29 -5.22
CA HIS A 377 -17.67 18.41 -4.33
C HIS A 377 -16.23 18.89 -4.47
N LYS A 378 -15.29 17.99 -4.79
CA LYS A 378 -13.88 18.34 -5.04
C LYS A 378 -13.69 19.36 -6.18
N ARG A 379 -14.59 19.40 -7.15
CA ARG A 379 -14.45 20.25 -8.34
C ARG A 379 -14.42 21.73 -8.01
N LYS A 380 -15.29 22.17 -7.10
CA LYS A 380 -15.33 23.56 -6.63
C LYS A 380 -14.04 23.92 -5.92
N VAL A 381 -13.61 23.06 -4.99
CA VAL A 381 -12.37 23.26 -4.21
C VAL A 381 -11.14 23.33 -5.13
N PHE A 382 -11.05 22.48 -6.15
CA PHE A 382 -9.95 22.54 -7.13
C PHE A 382 -9.90 23.86 -7.89
N GLY A 383 -11.07 24.41 -8.27
CA GLY A 383 -11.13 25.72 -8.92
C GLY A 383 -10.76 26.89 -8.00
N GLU A 384 -11.03 26.76 -6.69
CA GLU A 384 -10.66 27.78 -5.69
C GLU A 384 -9.15 27.75 -5.34
N LEU A 385 -8.50 26.59 -5.43
CA LEU A 385 -7.07 26.42 -5.15
C LEU A 385 -6.17 26.85 -6.33
N ALA A 386 -6.67 26.79 -7.57
CA ALA A 386 -5.92 27.10 -8.78
C ALA A 386 -5.89 28.61 -9.09
#